data_079b7dafe0b0328d304282db2644ce11
#
_entry.id   079b7dafe0b0328d304282db2644ce11
#
_cell.length_a   1.000
_cell.length_b   1.000
_cell.length_c   1.000
_cell.angle_alpha   90.00
_cell.angle_beta   90.00
_cell.angle_gamma   90.00
#
_symmetry.space_group_name_H-M   'P 1'
#
loop_
_entity.id
_entity.type
_entity.pdbx_description
1 polymer ?
#
loop_
_entity_poly.entity_id
_entity_poly.type
_entity_poly.pdbx_seq_one_letter_code
_entity_poly.pdbx_strand_id
1 'polypeptide(L)'
;IKLLMSLSHLCLLYSPDLREIVFIIQSQNNSFHVRQADKRRADLLKQAQGLTKKPPVVLLLHSLSHNEGDWSILPLLPYLSYSFGKNSSWIVFLEEETNVKMNTLIQVLAKFDKNKDWFLGKPLHDEESTIIHHYAFAENPSIFKYPDFAAAWALSIPLVVRLANKVRDEPLKSDFTIDLKHEVALYIWDSGKGPDLTAVPELCTEPENSPQALYCATTLSSEPPLCVSICSHSESVFLLDVKPCIGFFLPFALVPVIKKTWEKDALFLEYYSDHADPTIPTINLGVPNTERGHCGKTFAILQRFLSSAVPNTKWLLIVDDDTLISIPRLQVLLSCYDPSEPVCLGERYGYGLSQGGYSYITGGGGMVFSREAVVRLLNSGCKCYSNDAPDDMVLGMCLNALGLPVTHSPLFHQARPEDYARDFLAHQVPISFHKHWNIDPIAVFNKWLKDDLRANPSDGLNKSTKTEL
;
A
#
# COMPACT_ATOMS: atom_id res chain seq x y z
N ILE A 1 -61.63 -12.44 -24.86
CA ILE A 1 -60.52 -11.51 -24.99
C ILE A 1 -60.33 -10.86 -23.61
N LYS A 2 -59.56 -11.49 -22.71
CA LYS A 2 -59.09 -10.86 -21.47
C LYS A 2 -57.64 -10.48 -21.66
N LEU A 3 -57.41 -9.17 -21.70
CA LEU A 3 -56.11 -8.53 -21.69
C LEU A 3 -55.35 -8.93 -20.43
N LEU A 4 -54.28 -9.69 -20.58
CA LEU A 4 -53.24 -9.87 -19.57
C LEU A 4 -52.46 -8.55 -19.53
N MET A 5 -52.81 -7.65 -18.62
CA MET A 5 -51.94 -6.58 -18.21
C MET A 5 -50.82 -7.20 -17.37
N SER A 6 -49.67 -7.37 -17.98
CA SER A 6 -48.41 -7.56 -17.29
C SER A 6 -48.16 -6.34 -16.41
N LEU A 7 -48.30 -6.51 -15.11
CA LEU A 7 -47.76 -5.61 -14.12
C LEU A 7 -46.23 -5.73 -14.14
N SER A 8 -45.62 -5.06 -15.10
CA SER A 8 -44.24 -4.65 -14.93
C SER A 8 -44.20 -3.68 -13.77
N HIS A 9 -43.83 -4.16 -12.60
CA HIS A 9 -43.36 -3.29 -11.52
C HIS A 9 -42.15 -2.54 -12.07
N LEU A 10 -42.44 -1.29 -12.56
CA LEU A 10 -41.40 -0.28 -12.62
C LEU A 10 -41.01 -0.02 -11.16
N CYS A 11 -40.07 -0.79 -10.64
CA CYS A 11 -39.22 -0.30 -9.57
C CYS A 11 -38.62 0.99 -10.13
N LEU A 12 -39.11 2.13 -9.70
CA LEU A 12 -38.42 3.40 -9.84
C LEU A 12 -37.06 3.18 -9.14
N LEU A 13 -36.08 2.80 -9.92
CA LEU A 13 -34.70 2.68 -9.45
C LEU A 13 -34.32 4.07 -8.91
N TYR A 14 -34.22 4.16 -7.61
CA TYR A 14 -33.69 5.35 -6.96
C TYR A 14 -32.32 5.61 -7.54
N SER A 15 -32.17 6.68 -8.30
CA SER A 15 -30.85 7.12 -8.73
C SER A 15 -30.31 8.05 -7.65
N PRO A 16 -29.21 7.69 -6.96
CA PRO A 16 -28.65 8.58 -5.96
C PRO A 16 -28.29 9.93 -6.61
N ASP A 17 -28.68 11.02 -5.95
CA ASP A 17 -28.22 12.33 -6.34
C ASP A 17 -26.71 12.41 -6.02
N LEU A 18 -25.90 12.90 -6.95
CA LEU A 18 -24.46 13.10 -6.73
C LEU A 18 -24.15 13.89 -5.46
N ARG A 19 -25.05 14.76 -5.02
CA ARG A 19 -24.94 15.52 -3.76
C ARG A 19 -25.01 14.63 -2.51
N GLU A 20 -25.55 13.42 -2.64
CA GLU A 20 -25.65 12.45 -1.56
C GLU A 20 -24.45 11.48 -1.51
N ILE A 21 -23.52 11.62 -2.46
CA ILE A 21 -22.30 10.80 -2.52
C ILE A 21 -21.10 11.63 -2.05
N VAL A 22 -20.39 11.12 -1.07
CA VAL A 22 -19.12 11.67 -0.59
C VAL A 22 -17.98 10.80 -1.10
N PHE A 23 -17.03 11.40 -1.80
CA PHE A 23 -15.81 10.73 -2.25
C PHE A 23 -14.68 11.04 -1.28
N ILE A 24 -13.91 10.03 -0.91
CA ILE A 24 -12.68 10.16 -0.11
C ILE A 24 -11.54 9.57 -0.92
N ILE A 25 -10.60 10.42 -1.33
CA ILE A 25 -9.37 9.98 -1.98
C ILE A 25 -8.36 9.67 -0.88
N GLN A 26 -7.91 8.42 -0.81
CA GLN A 26 -6.95 7.89 0.18
C GLN A 26 -5.53 8.38 -0.16
N SER A 27 -5.30 9.65 0.01
CA SER A 27 -4.09 10.38 -0.39
C SER A 27 -3.09 10.54 0.76
N GLN A 28 -1.82 10.77 0.42
CA GLN A 28 -0.72 10.90 1.35
C GLN A 28 -0.09 12.31 1.30
N ASN A 29 0.56 12.71 2.40
CA ASN A 29 1.10 14.05 2.57
C ASN A 29 2.57 14.14 2.08
N ASN A 30 2.79 14.07 0.78
CA ASN A 30 4.02 14.47 0.11
C ASN A 30 3.66 15.06 -1.26
N SER A 31 4.56 15.83 -1.87
CA SER A 31 4.24 16.60 -3.07
C SER A 31 3.78 15.76 -4.25
N PHE A 32 4.27 14.53 -4.40
CA PHE A 32 3.86 13.62 -5.47
C PHE A 32 2.40 13.19 -5.28
N HIS A 33 2.07 12.61 -4.11
CA HIS A 33 0.73 12.12 -3.81
C HIS A 33 -0.31 13.25 -3.75
N VAL A 34 0.05 14.40 -3.22
CA VAL A 34 -0.85 15.59 -3.23
C VAL A 34 -1.23 15.96 -4.66
N ARG A 35 -0.25 16.03 -5.60
CA ARG A 35 -0.55 16.32 -7.02
C ARG A 35 -1.44 15.27 -7.67
N GLN A 36 -1.21 13.98 -7.38
CA GLN A 36 -2.06 12.89 -7.92
C GLN A 36 -3.50 12.97 -7.38
N ALA A 37 -3.64 13.20 -6.09
CA ALA A 37 -4.94 13.35 -5.45
C ALA A 37 -5.70 14.59 -5.98
N ASP A 38 -5.03 15.72 -6.17
CA ASP A 38 -5.64 16.92 -6.75
C ASP A 38 -6.07 16.70 -8.21
N LYS A 39 -5.26 16.00 -9.01
CA LYS A 39 -5.63 15.60 -10.38
C LYS A 39 -6.90 14.73 -10.36
N ARG A 40 -6.96 13.73 -9.48
CA ARG A 40 -8.12 12.85 -9.33
C ARG A 40 -9.37 13.62 -8.88
N ARG A 41 -9.21 14.51 -7.89
CA ARG A 41 -10.29 15.39 -7.43
C ARG A 41 -10.83 16.27 -8.56
N ALA A 42 -9.93 16.88 -9.33
CA ALA A 42 -10.32 17.74 -10.45
C ALA A 42 -11.09 16.95 -11.53
N ASP A 43 -10.68 15.72 -11.83
CA ASP A 43 -11.38 14.84 -12.78
C ASP A 43 -12.80 14.51 -12.30
N LEU A 44 -12.96 14.07 -11.05
CA LEU A 44 -14.28 13.79 -10.45
C LEU A 44 -15.22 15.02 -10.53
N LEU A 45 -14.72 16.19 -10.16
CA LEU A 45 -15.50 17.43 -10.20
C LEU A 45 -15.85 17.83 -11.64
N LYS A 46 -14.97 17.64 -12.59
CA LYS A 46 -15.22 17.90 -14.02
C LYS A 46 -16.31 16.98 -14.57
N GLN A 47 -16.28 15.69 -14.28
CA GLN A 47 -17.33 14.76 -14.67
C GLN A 47 -18.69 15.13 -14.05
N ALA A 48 -18.69 15.53 -12.78
CA ALA A 48 -19.89 15.93 -12.07
C ALA A 48 -20.55 17.19 -12.64
N GLN A 49 -19.79 18.15 -13.19
CA GLN A 49 -20.32 19.39 -13.79
C GLN A 49 -21.29 19.11 -14.95
N GLY A 50 -21.08 18.01 -15.69
CA GLY A 50 -22.00 17.58 -16.76
C GLY A 50 -23.31 16.94 -16.27
N LEU A 51 -23.38 16.57 -14.99
CA LEU A 51 -24.47 15.76 -14.42
C LEU A 51 -25.32 16.48 -13.39
N THR A 52 -24.77 17.48 -12.70
CA THR A 52 -25.46 18.19 -11.63
C THR A 52 -25.01 19.64 -11.53
N LYS A 53 -25.96 20.52 -11.07
CA LYS A 53 -25.64 21.93 -10.80
C LYS A 53 -24.80 22.13 -9.53
N LYS A 54 -24.82 21.16 -8.61
CA LYS A 54 -24.13 21.25 -7.33
C LYS A 54 -23.17 20.05 -7.23
N PRO A 55 -21.86 20.29 -7.17
CA PRO A 55 -20.87 19.21 -7.20
C PRO A 55 -21.01 18.30 -5.97
N PRO A 56 -20.56 17.03 -6.07
CA PRO A 56 -20.40 16.14 -4.91
C PRO A 56 -19.31 16.66 -3.98
N VAL A 57 -19.31 16.15 -2.75
CA VAL A 57 -18.21 16.37 -1.82
C VAL A 57 -17.06 15.43 -2.19
N VAL A 58 -15.87 15.99 -2.38
CA VAL A 58 -14.63 15.22 -2.63
C VAL A 58 -13.59 15.65 -1.61
N LEU A 59 -13.23 14.72 -0.73
CA LEU A 59 -12.28 14.91 0.36
C LEU A 59 -10.95 14.25 0.02
N LEU A 60 -9.87 14.90 0.43
CA LEU A 60 -8.51 14.36 0.35
C LEU A 60 -8.09 13.92 1.74
N LEU A 61 -7.71 12.66 1.91
CA LEU A 61 -7.42 12.07 3.22
C LEU A 61 -6.30 12.83 3.94
N HIS A 62 -5.22 13.19 3.23
CA HIS A 62 -4.11 13.94 3.81
C HIS A 62 -4.51 15.33 4.34
N SER A 63 -5.63 15.92 3.83
CA SER A 63 -6.15 17.21 4.31
C SER A 63 -7.14 17.06 5.46
N LEU A 64 -7.66 15.86 5.71
CA LEU A 64 -8.56 15.54 6.81
C LEU A 64 -7.81 15.05 8.03
N SER A 65 -6.64 14.46 7.79
CA SER A 65 -5.84 13.80 8.81
C SER A 65 -5.23 14.81 9.76
N HIS A 66 -5.63 14.75 11.02
CA HIS A 66 -5.08 15.53 12.12
C HIS A 66 -4.27 14.66 13.09
N ASN A 67 -4.46 13.33 13.00
CA ASN A 67 -3.79 12.34 13.83
C ASN A 67 -3.05 11.33 12.98
N GLU A 68 -1.96 10.78 13.49
CA GLU A 68 -1.11 9.83 12.79
C GLU A 68 -1.89 8.58 12.30
N GLY A 69 -2.90 8.14 13.05
CA GLY A 69 -3.70 6.96 12.73
C GLY A 69 -4.85 7.16 11.74
N ASP A 70 -5.11 8.39 11.29
CA ASP A 70 -6.31 8.67 10.46
C ASP A 70 -6.28 7.97 9.09
N TRP A 71 -5.09 7.63 8.57
CA TRP A 71 -4.94 6.85 7.34
C TRP A 71 -5.55 5.44 7.44
N SER A 72 -5.72 4.91 8.65
CA SER A 72 -6.34 3.60 8.88
C SER A 72 -7.87 3.61 8.79
N ILE A 73 -8.48 4.75 8.44
CA ILE A 73 -9.90 4.97 8.12
C ILE A 73 -10.84 4.82 9.32
N LEU A 74 -10.70 3.76 10.14
CA LEU A 74 -11.60 3.53 11.26
C LEU A 74 -11.70 4.72 12.24
N PRO A 75 -10.60 5.41 12.60
CA PRO A 75 -10.65 6.62 13.44
C PRO A 75 -11.44 7.79 12.82
N LEU A 76 -11.59 7.83 11.49
CA LEU A 76 -12.35 8.86 10.80
C LEU A 76 -13.87 8.64 10.82
N LEU A 77 -14.35 7.45 11.10
CA LEU A 77 -15.78 7.12 11.04
C LEU A 77 -16.66 8.05 11.90
N PRO A 78 -16.29 8.44 13.14
CA PRO A 78 -17.06 9.42 13.93
C PRO A 78 -17.19 10.78 13.23
N TYR A 79 -16.11 11.30 12.63
CA TYR A 79 -16.14 12.54 11.86
C TYR A 79 -17.02 12.41 10.62
N LEU A 80 -16.92 11.32 9.87
CA LEU A 80 -17.71 11.06 8.67
C LEU A 80 -19.20 10.96 9.01
N SER A 81 -19.54 10.25 10.08
CA SER A 81 -20.91 10.13 10.59
C SER A 81 -21.48 11.47 11.02
N TYR A 82 -20.71 12.29 11.74
CA TYR A 82 -21.13 13.63 12.18
C TYR A 82 -21.38 14.56 11.00
N SER A 83 -20.44 14.59 10.06
CA SER A 83 -20.46 15.55 8.95
C SER A 83 -21.46 15.18 7.85
N PHE A 84 -21.67 13.89 7.58
CA PHE A 84 -22.41 13.40 6.41
C PHE A 84 -23.61 12.51 6.75
N GLY A 85 -23.75 12.07 7.98
CA GLY A 85 -24.78 11.11 8.41
C GLY A 85 -26.23 11.54 8.14
N LYS A 86 -26.52 12.84 8.00
CA LYS A 86 -27.88 13.37 7.78
C LYS A 86 -28.21 13.66 6.30
N ASN A 87 -27.19 13.99 5.50
CA ASN A 87 -27.40 14.60 4.17
C ASN A 87 -26.79 13.80 3.03
N SER A 88 -26.17 12.65 3.33
CA SER A 88 -25.55 11.79 2.33
C SER A 88 -26.16 10.39 2.38
N SER A 89 -25.91 9.60 1.35
CA SER A 89 -26.35 8.20 1.22
C SER A 89 -25.18 7.24 1.17
N TRP A 90 -24.07 7.69 0.59
CA TRP A 90 -22.90 6.85 0.34
C TRP A 90 -21.60 7.58 0.63
N ILE A 91 -20.61 6.84 1.17
CA ILE A 91 -19.20 7.23 1.17
C ILE A 91 -18.46 6.26 0.27
N VAL A 92 -17.78 6.80 -0.75
CA VAL A 92 -16.98 6.06 -1.72
C VAL A 92 -15.51 6.39 -1.49
N PHE A 93 -14.71 5.36 -1.21
CA PHE A 93 -13.27 5.46 -1.02
C PHE A 93 -12.55 5.11 -2.32
N LEU A 94 -11.55 5.89 -2.66
CA LEU A 94 -10.75 5.78 -3.88
C LEU A 94 -9.28 5.87 -3.54
N GLU A 95 -8.43 5.13 -4.23
CA GLU A 95 -7.00 5.44 -4.29
C GLU A 95 -6.72 6.53 -5.34
N GLU A 96 -5.55 7.14 -5.28
CA GLU A 96 -5.17 8.26 -6.18
C GLU A 96 -5.16 7.84 -7.65
N GLU A 97 -4.87 6.57 -7.93
CA GLU A 97 -4.78 6.00 -9.27
C GLU A 97 -6.11 5.42 -9.79
N THR A 98 -7.15 5.38 -8.94
CA THR A 98 -8.46 4.84 -9.32
C THR A 98 -9.23 5.81 -10.20
N ASN A 99 -9.42 5.50 -11.48
CA ASN A 99 -10.32 6.24 -12.37
C ASN A 99 -11.77 5.86 -12.08
N VAL A 100 -12.67 6.83 -12.17
CA VAL A 100 -14.12 6.65 -11.97
C VAL A 100 -14.89 7.08 -13.20
N LYS A 101 -15.83 6.25 -13.65
CA LYS A 101 -16.86 6.61 -14.61
C LYS A 101 -18.12 6.96 -13.84
N MET A 102 -18.33 8.27 -13.62
CA MET A 102 -19.34 8.80 -12.70
C MET A 102 -20.76 8.27 -13.00
N ASN A 103 -21.17 8.26 -14.27
CA ASN A 103 -22.49 7.77 -14.66
C ASN A 103 -22.70 6.29 -14.33
N THR A 104 -21.68 5.45 -14.56
CA THR A 104 -21.73 4.02 -14.27
C THR A 104 -21.77 3.80 -12.76
N LEU A 105 -20.95 4.53 -11.99
CA LEU A 105 -20.96 4.42 -10.54
C LEU A 105 -22.31 4.76 -9.92
N ILE A 106 -22.97 5.84 -10.37
CA ILE A 106 -24.33 6.19 -9.93
C ILE A 106 -25.32 5.06 -10.21
N GLN A 107 -25.26 4.46 -11.41
CA GLN A 107 -26.13 3.34 -11.78
C GLN A 107 -25.86 2.10 -10.93
N VAL A 108 -24.62 1.86 -10.56
CA VAL A 108 -24.24 0.76 -9.65
C VAL A 108 -24.82 0.98 -8.26
N LEU A 109 -24.58 2.16 -7.67
CA LEU A 109 -25.10 2.49 -6.34
C LEU A 109 -26.63 2.48 -6.29
N ALA A 110 -27.30 2.82 -7.39
CA ALA A 110 -28.76 2.78 -7.51
C ALA A 110 -29.37 1.38 -7.36
N LYS A 111 -28.57 0.31 -7.50
CA LYS A 111 -29.03 -1.08 -7.31
C LYS A 111 -29.24 -1.43 -5.84
N PHE A 112 -28.71 -0.64 -4.91
CA PHE A 112 -28.68 -0.91 -3.47
C PHE A 112 -29.59 0.06 -2.71
N ASP A 113 -30.37 -0.49 -1.76
CA ASP A 113 -31.22 0.32 -0.89
C ASP A 113 -30.35 1.13 0.10
N LYS A 114 -30.28 2.44 -0.10
CA LYS A 114 -29.45 3.36 0.71
C LYS A 114 -29.78 3.38 2.21
N ASN A 115 -30.92 2.82 2.61
CA ASN A 115 -31.36 2.77 4.00
C ASN A 115 -30.93 1.50 4.75
N LYS A 116 -30.21 0.60 4.06
CA LYS A 116 -29.64 -0.62 4.62
C LYS A 116 -28.13 -0.50 4.78
N ASP A 117 -27.58 -1.36 5.65
CA ASP A 117 -26.14 -1.47 5.82
C ASP A 117 -25.50 -2.19 4.63
N TRP A 118 -24.68 -1.46 3.87
CA TRP A 118 -23.94 -2.01 2.73
C TRP A 118 -22.46 -1.74 2.86
N PHE A 119 -21.68 -2.79 2.66
CA PHE A 119 -20.24 -2.79 2.45
C PHE A 119 -19.97 -3.32 1.04
N LEU A 120 -19.60 -2.44 0.10
CA LEU A 120 -19.49 -2.74 -1.33
C LEU A 120 -18.04 -2.66 -1.78
N GLY A 121 -17.59 -3.60 -2.62
CA GLY A 121 -16.22 -3.58 -3.18
C GLY A 121 -15.96 -4.72 -4.15
N LYS A 122 -14.77 -4.69 -4.78
CA LYS A 122 -14.20 -5.84 -5.48
C LYS A 122 -13.59 -6.77 -4.41
N PRO A 123 -14.01 -8.04 -4.32
CA PRO A 123 -13.53 -8.91 -3.27
C PRO A 123 -12.12 -9.45 -3.59
N LEU A 124 -11.25 -9.39 -2.59
CA LEU A 124 -10.05 -10.19 -2.46
C LEU A 124 -10.28 -11.29 -1.41
N HIS A 125 -9.50 -12.34 -1.47
CA HIS A 125 -9.45 -13.41 -0.47
C HIS A 125 -8.06 -14.04 -0.45
N ASP A 126 -7.74 -14.71 0.64
CA ASP A 126 -6.50 -15.44 0.78
C ASP A 126 -6.67 -16.85 0.19
N GLU A 127 -5.64 -17.33 -0.51
CA GLU A 127 -5.57 -18.72 -1.00
C GLU A 127 -5.15 -19.67 0.12
N GLU A 128 -4.24 -19.21 0.97
CA GLU A 128 -3.68 -19.92 2.11
C GLU A 128 -3.71 -19.02 3.36
N SER A 129 -3.52 -19.62 4.50
CA SER A 129 -3.39 -18.90 5.77
C SER A 129 -2.10 -18.07 5.80
N THR A 130 -2.21 -16.75 5.92
CA THR A 130 -1.09 -15.82 5.75
C THR A 130 -0.66 -15.18 7.06
N ILE A 131 0.65 -14.86 7.15
CA ILE A 131 1.20 -14.18 8.30
C ILE A 131 0.73 -12.73 8.40
N ILE A 132 0.53 -12.05 7.28
CA ILE A 132 0.07 -10.65 7.26
C ILE A 132 -1.37 -10.49 7.79
N HIS A 133 -2.15 -11.58 7.77
CA HIS A 133 -3.50 -11.63 8.34
C HIS A 133 -3.56 -12.45 9.64
N HIS A 134 -2.41 -12.60 10.34
CA HIS A 134 -2.30 -13.31 11.62
C HIS A 134 -2.88 -14.73 11.58
N TYR A 135 -2.77 -15.41 10.43
CA TYR A 135 -3.34 -16.74 10.18
C TYR A 135 -4.85 -16.82 10.46
N ALA A 136 -5.56 -15.71 10.29
CA ALA A 136 -7.01 -15.68 10.40
C ALA A 136 -7.65 -16.66 9.40
N PHE A 137 -8.78 -17.26 9.81
CA PHE A 137 -9.54 -18.22 8.99
C PHE A 137 -8.72 -19.42 8.50
N ALA A 138 -7.75 -19.89 9.30
CA ALA A 138 -6.79 -20.94 8.92
C ALA A 138 -7.42 -22.22 8.35
N GLU A 139 -8.64 -22.59 8.76
CA GLU A 139 -9.37 -23.77 8.24
C GLU A 139 -9.89 -23.56 6.81
N ASN A 140 -10.26 -22.34 6.45
CA ASN A 140 -10.74 -21.97 5.12
C ASN A 140 -10.51 -20.47 4.84
N PRO A 141 -9.29 -20.07 4.46
CA PRO A 141 -8.94 -18.66 4.25
C PRO A 141 -9.80 -17.98 3.18
N SER A 142 -10.21 -18.70 2.14
CA SER A 142 -10.98 -18.15 1.02
C SER A 142 -12.43 -17.76 1.38
N ILE A 143 -12.91 -18.13 2.56
CA ILE A 143 -14.26 -17.77 3.00
C ILE A 143 -14.39 -16.29 3.34
N PHE A 144 -13.32 -15.69 3.88
CA PHE A 144 -13.32 -14.29 4.26
C PHE A 144 -12.92 -13.41 3.08
N LYS A 145 -13.74 -12.38 2.83
CA LYS A 145 -13.54 -11.45 1.73
C LYS A 145 -13.32 -10.04 2.23
N TYR A 146 -12.35 -9.37 1.63
CA TYR A 146 -12.02 -7.98 1.93
C TYR A 146 -11.85 -7.18 0.63
N PRO A 147 -12.05 -5.84 0.64
CA PRO A 147 -12.11 -5.06 -0.60
C PRO A 147 -10.72 -4.81 -1.19
N ASP A 148 -10.63 -4.85 -2.52
CA ASP A 148 -9.51 -4.30 -3.26
C ASP A 148 -9.65 -2.77 -3.30
N PHE A 149 -8.82 -2.06 -2.56
CA PHE A 149 -8.90 -0.60 -2.46
C PHE A 149 -8.64 0.11 -3.78
N ALA A 150 -7.79 -0.48 -4.63
CA ALA A 150 -7.50 0.05 -5.95
C ALA A 150 -8.71 0.03 -6.90
N ALA A 151 -9.67 -0.87 -6.66
CA ALA A 151 -10.95 -0.92 -7.39
C ALA A 151 -11.99 0.08 -6.88
N ALA A 152 -11.73 0.81 -5.84
CA ALA A 152 -12.68 1.53 -5.00
C ALA A 152 -13.56 0.62 -4.13
N TRP A 153 -14.11 1.20 -3.08
CA TRP A 153 -15.07 0.54 -2.19
C TRP A 153 -16.02 1.56 -1.58
N ALA A 154 -17.17 1.11 -1.10
CA ALA A 154 -18.19 2.04 -0.60
C ALA A 154 -18.90 1.52 0.65
N LEU A 155 -19.28 2.46 1.51
CA LEU A 155 -20.15 2.25 2.67
C LEU A 155 -21.44 3.05 2.51
N SER A 156 -22.56 2.41 2.83
CA SER A 156 -23.81 3.16 3.02
C SER A 156 -23.75 3.99 4.30
N ILE A 157 -24.44 5.09 4.35
CA ILE A 157 -24.47 5.97 5.54
C ILE A 157 -25.02 5.25 6.78
N PRO A 158 -26.08 4.42 6.73
CA PRO A 158 -26.48 3.65 7.90
C PRO A 158 -25.34 2.82 8.51
N LEU A 159 -24.57 2.16 7.67
CA LEU A 159 -23.40 1.40 8.13
C LEU A 159 -22.33 2.31 8.76
N VAL A 160 -22.01 3.46 8.12
CA VAL A 160 -21.05 4.43 8.68
C VAL A 160 -21.48 4.92 10.06
N VAL A 161 -22.76 5.25 10.24
CA VAL A 161 -23.32 5.67 11.54
C VAL A 161 -23.19 4.57 12.58
N ARG A 162 -23.51 3.32 12.23
CA ARG A 162 -23.37 2.16 13.11
C ARG A 162 -21.92 1.93 13.52
N LEU A 163 -21.00 1.94 12.56
CA LEU A 163 -19.57 1.75 12.83
C LEU A 163 -18.98 2.90 13.65
N ALA A 164 -19.39 4.14 13.39
CA ALA A 164 -18.97 5.31 14.18
C ALA A 164 -19.40 5.21 15.66
N ASN A 165 -20.59 4.68 15.93
CA ASN A 165 -21.02 4.38 17.30
C ASN A 165 -20.16 3.29 17.93
N LYS A 166 -19.89 2.21 17.19
CA LYS A 166 -19.03 1.11 17.65
C LYS A 166 -17.62 1.59 18.00
N VAL A 167 -16.98 2.40 17.14
CA VAL A 167 -15.63 2.97 17.40
C VAL A 167 -15.61 3.81 18.67
N ARG A 168 -16.69 4.54 18.95
CA ARG A 168 -16.80 5.38 20.15
C ARG A 168 -17.02 4.57 21.43
N ASP A 169 -17.86 3.53 21.34
CA ASP A 169 -18.25 2.72 22.50
C ASP A 169 -17.22 1.62 22.82
N GLU A 170 -16.51 1.13 21.80
CA GLU A 170 -15.49 0.10 21.90
C GLU A 170 -14.18 0.59 21.26
N PRO A 171 -13.15 0.97 22.03
CA PRO A 171 -11.86 1.36 21.49
C PRO A 171 -11.26 0.27 20.59
N LEU A 172 -10.66 0.70 19.49
CA LEU A 172 -9.93 -0.20 18.58
C LEU A 172 -8.81 -0.90 19.37
N LYS A 173 -8.79 -2.23 19.36
CA LYS A 173 -7.92 -3.05 20.22
C LYS A 173 -6.65 -3.57 19.53
N SER A 174 -6.42 -3.22 18.27
CA SER A 174 -5.24 -3.71 17.57
C SER A 174 -3.99 -2.94 17.98
N ASP A 175 -2.97 -3.68 18.43
CA ASP A 175 -1.63 -3.11 18.65
C ASP A 175 -0.93 -2.82 17.31
N PHE A 176 -1.19 -3.65 16.28
CA PHE A 176 -0.61 -3.51 14.95
C PHE A 176 -1.68 -3.33 13.88
N THR A 177 -1.40 -2.45 12.92
CA THR A 177 -2.10 -2.33 11.65
C THR A 177 -1.15 -2.76 10.55
N ILE A 178 -1.47 -3.86 9.86
CA ILE A 178 -0.64 -4.52 8.85
C ILE A 178 -1.27 -4.38 7.46
N ASP A 179 -2.35 -5.10 7.18
CA ASP A 179 -3.14 -4.94 5.95
C ASP A 179 -4.48 -4.26 6.24
N LEU A 180 -4.53 -2.97 5.93
CA LEU A 180 -5.71 -2.14 6.19
C LEU A 180 -6.98 -2.68 5.53
N LYS A 181 -6.88 -3.28 4.34
CA LYS A 181 -8.03 -3.84 3.61
C LYS A 181 -8.70 -4.95 4.39
N HIS A 182 -7.88 -5.86 4.91
CA HIS A 182 -8.32 -6.99 5.70
C HIS A 182 -8.83 -6.54 7.08
N GLU A 183 -8.14 -5.62 7.75
CA GLU A 183 -8.51 -5.12 9.09
C GLU A 183 -9.83 -4.35 9.08
N VAL A 184 -10.05 -3.48 8.09
CA VAL A 184 -11.33 -2.77 7.91
C VAL A 184 -12.47 -3.77 7.69
N ALA A 185 -12.25 -4.79 6.86
CA ALA A 185 -13.24 -5.82 6.62
C ALA A 185 -13.55 -6.64 7.89
N LEU A 186 -12.53 -7.04 8.67
CA LEU A 186 -12.72 -7.72 9.97
C LEU A 186 -13.52 -6.87 10.96
N TYR A 187 -13.21 -5.58 11.04
CA TYR A 187 -13.91 -4.67 11.93
C TYR A 187 -15.40 -4.52 11.56
N ILE A 188 -15.70 -4.44 10.26
CA ILE A 188 -17.08 -4.36 9.74
C ILE A 188 -17.82 -5.67 9.97
N TRP A 189 -17.18 -6.79 9.68
CA TRP A 189 -17.75 -8.14 9.84
C TRP A 189 -18.10 -8.49 11.30
N ASP A 190 -17.29 -8.00 12.26
CA ASP A 190 -17.57 -8.10 13.70
C ASP A 190 -17.95 -9.51 14.16
N SER A 191 -17.15 -10.50 13.81
CA SER A 191 -17.42 -11.92 14.14
C SER A 191 -18.79 -12.40 13.66
N GLY A 192 -19.22 -11.96 12.49
CA GLY A 192 -20.50 -12.35 11.84
C GLY A 192 -21.72 -11.54 12.28
N LYS A 193 -21.56 -10.49 13.12
CA LYS A 193 -22.66 -9.59 13.50
C LYS A 193 -22.87 -8.45 12.50
N GLY A 194 -21.85 -8.12 11.73
CA GLY A 194 -21.89 -7.09 10.71
C GLY A 194 -22.11 -7.67 9.31
N PRO A 195 -22.23 -6.83 8.28
CA PRO A 195 -22.37 -7.28 6.91
C PRO A 195 -21.04 -7.82 6.36
N ASP A 196 -21.14 -8.88 5.56
CA ASP A 196 -20.05 -9.31 4.69
C ASP A 196 -19.83 -8.31 3.55
N LEU A 197 -18.62 -8.35 2.94
CA LEU A 197 -18.37 -7.62 1.72
C LEU A 197 -19.28 -8.09 0.60
N THR A 198 -20.08 -7.18 0.06
CA THR A 198 -20.91 -7.42 -1.12
C THR A 198 -20.10 -7.17 -2.38
N ALA A 199 -19.90 -8.20 -3.19
CA ALA A 199 -19.16 -8.10 -4.43
C ALA A 199 -19.89 -7.22 -5.46
N VAL A 200 -19.17 -6.27 -6.04
CA VAL A 200 -19.65 -5.37 -7.10
C VAL A 200 -18.77 -5.55 -8.33
N PRO A 201 -19.22 -6.33 -9.33
CA PRO A 201 -18.41 -6.65 -10.51
C PRO A 201 -17.97 -5.45 -11.35
N GLU A 202 -18.67 -4.34 -11.25
CA GLU A 202 -18.37 -3.10 -11.96
C GLU A 202 -17.25 -2.27 -11.28
N LEU A 203 -16.84 -2.63 -10.05
CA LEU A 203 -15.64 -2.06 -9.42
C LEU A 203 -14.44 -2.90 -9.85
N CYS A 204 -13.62 -2.36 -10.75
CA CYS A 204 -12.60 -3.09 -11.47
C CYS A 204 -11.19 -2.49 -11.25
N THR A 205 -10.17 -3.32 -11.48
CA THR A 205 -8.76 -2.93 -11.51
C THR A 205 -8.12 -3.11 -12.90
N GLU A 206 -8.94 -3.37 -13.91
CA GLU A 206 -8.48 -3.43 -15.30
C GLU A 206 -7.97 -2.06 -15.76
N PRO A 207 -6.91 -2.03 -16.60
CA PRO A 207 -6.46 -0.80 -17.22
C PRO A 207 -7.60 -0.16 -18.04
N GLU A 208 -7.70 1.17 -18.01
CA GLU A 208 -8.77 1.92 -18.68
C GLU A 208 -8.93 1.58 -20.16
N ASN A 209 -7.83 1.24 -20.85
CA ASN A 209 -7.79 0.90 -22.27
C ASN A 209 -8.14 -0.56 -22.57
N SER A 210 -8.45 -1.38 -21.56
CA SER A 210 -8.81 -2.78 -21.77
C SER A 210 -10.25 -2.91 -22.28
N PRO A 211 -10.57 -3.94 -23.11
CA PRO A 211 -11.95 -4.18 -23.53
C PRO A 211 -12.91 -4.44 -22.35
N GLN A 212 -12.41 -5.05 -21.27
CA GLN A 212 -13.16 -5.33 -20.04
C GLN A 212 -13.56 -4.05 -19.31
N ALA A 213 -12.78 -2.97 -19.44
CA ALA A 213 -13.08 -1.69 -18.82
C ALA A 213 -14.39 -1.04 -19.28
N LEU A 214 -15.00 -1.50 -20.38
CA LEU A 214 -16.27 -0.95 -20.88
C LEU A 214 -17.41 -1.03 -19.86
N TYR A 215 -17.45 -2.10 -19.09
CA TYR A 215 -18.51 -2.37 -18.09
C TYR A 215 -18.17 -1.88 -16.70
N CYS A 216 -16.94 -1.42 -16.49
CA CYS A 216 -16.43 -1.00 -15.20
C CYS A 216 -16.89 0.41 -14.83
N ALA A 217 -17.27 0.59 -13.57
CA ALA A 217 -17.46 1.90 -12.94
C ALA A 217 -16.15 2.52 -12.48
N THR A 218 -15.17 1.67 -12.18
CA THR A 218 -13.80 2.06 -11.82
C THR A 218 -12.79 1.30 -12.67
N THR A 219 -11.61 1.89 -12.88
CA THR A 219 -10.49 1.30 -13.62
C THR A 219 -9.18 1.84 -13.06
N LEU A 220 -8.06 1.18 -13.32
CA LEU A 220 -6.75 1.77 -13.03
C LEU A 220 -6.31 2.70 -14.17
N SER A 221 -5.58 3.74 -13.79
CA SER A 221 -4.93 4.62 -14.78
C SER A 221 -3.94 3.81 -15.61
N SER A 222 -4.09 3.86 -16.93
CA SER A 222 -3.13 3.28 -17.87
C SER A 222 -1.95 4.20 -18.17
N GLU A 223 -2.05 5.47 -17.76
CA GLU A 223 -0.94 6.39 -17.88
C GLU A 223 0.10 6.06 -16.81
N PRO A 224 1.37 5.82 -17.19
CA PRO A 224 2.42 5.77 -16.18
C PRO A 224 2.40 7.08 -15.41
N PRO A 225 2.67 7.07 -14.10
CA PRO A 225 2.78 8.31 -13.34
C PRO A 225 3.66 9.28 -14.14
N LEU A 226 3.24 10.53 -14.27
CA LEU A 226 3.92 11.59 -15.06
C LEU A 226 5.37 11.90 -14.59
N CYS A 227 6.02 10.94 -13.98
CA CYS A 227 7.37 11.00 -13.46
C CYS A 227 8.45 10.92 -14.54
N VAL A 228 8.11 10.41 -15.74
CA VAL A 228 9.08 10.05 -16.79
C VAL A 228 9.69 11.26 -17.49
N SER A 229 9.14 12.47 -17.37
CA SER A 229 9.60 13.63 -18.12
C SER A 229 10.74 14.45 -17.48
N ILE A 230 11.21 14.10 -16.27
CA ILE A 230 12.27 14.86 -15.56
C ILE A 230 13.48 13.97 -15.21
N CYS A 231 13.53 12.73 -15.68
CA CYS A 231 14.60 11.80 -15.31
C CYS A 231 15.89 12.01 -16.10
N SER A 232 16.74 12.91 -15.62
CA SER A 232 18.18 12.76 -15.80
C SER A 232 18.74 12.02 -14.57
N HIS A 233 19.05 10.71 -14.75
CA HIS A 233 19.85 9.86 -13.85
C HIS A 233 19.66 10.11 -12.33
N SER A 234 18.73 9.39 -11.71
CA SER A 234 18.69 9.34 -10.25
C SER A 234 19.87 8.55 -9.72
N GLU A 235 20.85 9.25 -9.17
CA GLU A 235 21.96 8.64 -8.45
C GLU A 235 21.42 8.07 -7.12
N SER A 236 21.26 6.74 -7.07
CA SER A 236 20.78 6.04 -5.88
C SER A 236 21.90 5.18 -5.30
N VAL A 237 22.06 5.22 -3.98
CA VAL A 237 22.94 4.31 -3.22
C VAL A 237 22.07 3.27 -2.53
N PHE A 238 22.49 2.03 -2.61
CA PHE A 238 21.87 0.91 -1.93
C PHE A 238 22.83 0.37 -0.88
N LEU A 239 22.37 0.32 0.36
CA LEU A 239 23.14 -0.24 1.47
C LEU A 239 22.36 -1.44 2.02
N LEU A 240 23.02 -2.58 2.08
CA LEU A 240 22.42 -3.85 2.49
C LEU A 240 22.85 -4.21 3.92
N ASP A 241 21.89 -4.47 4.79
CA ASP A 241 22.14 -5.06 6.09
C ASP A 241 22.19 -6.59 5.99
N VAL A 242 23.39 -7.16 6.19
CA VAL A 242 23.59 -8.61 6.21
C VAL A 242 23.43 -9.12 7.63
N LYS A 243 22.37 -9.88 7.88
CA LYS A 243 22.13 -10.58 9.15
C LYS A 243 22.85 -11.91 9.16
N PRO A 244 23.61 -12.28 10.21
CA PRO A 244 23.93 -13.69 10.42
C PRO A 244 22.68 -14.37 10.96
N CYS A 245 22.11 -15.30 10.22
CA CYS A 245 21.13 -16.24 10.77
C CYS A 245 21.79 -17.09 11.87
N ILE A 246 21.53 -16.78 13.13
CA ILE A 246 21.79 -17.66 14.26
C ILE A 246 20.62 -18.64 14.35
N GLY A 247 20.68 -19.71 13.61
CA GLY A 247 19.71 -20.80 13.68
C GLY A 247 20.12 -21.90 12.70
N PHE A 248 20.72 -22.94 13.23
CA PHE A 248 20.96 -24.26 12.62
C PHE A 248 20.63 -24.39 11.13
N PHE A 249 21.60 -24.23 10.27
CA PHE A 249 21.69 -24.44 8.83
C PHE A 249 21.93 -23.16 7.99
N LEU A 250 23.22 -22.90 7.72
CA LEU A 250 23.81 -22.12 6.65
C LEU A 250 23.57 -20.57 6.67
N PRO A 251 24.40 -19.83 7.44
CA PRO A 251 24.39 -18.37 7.45
C PRO A 251 24.89 -17.69 6.16
N PHE A 252 25.38 -18.44 5.17
CA PHE A 252 25.95 -17.92 3.91
C PHE A 252 25.06 -18.13 2.69
N ALA A 253 23.80 -18.58 2.86
CA ALA A 253 22.97 -18.97 1.73
C ALA A 253 22.26 -17.79 1.04
N LEU A 254 22.10 -16.64 1.69
CA LEU A 254 21.22 -15.56 1.21
C LEU A 254 21.97 -14.56 0.31
N VAL A 255 23.17 -14.14 0.66
CA VAL A 255 24.02 -13.27 -0.20
C VAL A 255 24.26 -13.86 -1.60
N PRO A 256 24.50 -15.17 -1.79
CA PRO A 256 24.56 -15.77 -3.12
C PRO A 256 23.27 -15.59 -3.95
N VAL A 257 22.11 -15.50 -3.31
CA VAL A 257 20.84 -15.19 -4.00
C VAL A 257 20.87 -13.76 -4.52
N ILE A 258 21.25 -12.79 -3.70
CA ILE A 258 21.38 -11.38 -4.07
C ILE A 258 22.34 -11.22 -5.26
N LYS A 259 23.54 -11.86 -5.18
CA LYS A 259 24.54 -11.85 -6.27
C LYS A 259 24.04 -12.46 -7.57
N LYS A 260 23.13 -13.44 -7.51
CA LYS A 260 22.52 -14.07 -8.69
C LYS A 260 21.30 -13.31 -9.22
N THR A 261 20.70 -12.44 -8.43
CA THR A 261 19.47 -11.75 -8.77
C THR A 261 19.72 -10.27 -9.10
N TRP A 262 19.72 -9.39 -8.12
CA TRP A 262 19.63 -7.96 -8.30
C TRP A 262 20.89 -7.13 -7.99
N GLU A 263 21.95 -7.70 -7.40
CA GLU A 263 23.21 -6.97 -7.09
C GLU A 263 23.76 -6.22 -8.31
N LYS A 264 23.73 -6.85 -9.49
CA LYS A 264 24.26 -6.30 -10.74
C LYS A 264 23.55 -5.03 -11.23
N ASP A 265 22.32 -4.79 -10.77
CA ASP A 265 21.49 -3.66 -11.14
C ASP A 265 21.67 -2.47 -10.17
N ALA A 266 22.38 -2.68 -9.04
CA ALA A 266 22.72 -1.66 -8.07
C ALA A 266 23.98 -0.90 -8.50
N LEU A 267 23.91 0.44 -8.52
CA LEU A 267 25.05 1.30 -8.88
C LEU A 267 26.12 1.33 -7.80
N PHE A 268 25.71 1.25 -6.54
CA PHE A 268 26.58 1.19 -5.37
C PHE A 268 25.88 0.33 -4.31
N LEU A 269 26.59 -0.66 -3.77
CA LEU A 269 26.11 -1.59 -2.78
C LEU A 269 27.19 -1.89 -1.75
N GLU A 270 26.87 -1.82 -0.48
CA GLU A 270 27.71 -2.27 0.63
C GLU A 270 26.97 -3.30 1.47
N TYR A 271 27.70 -4.30 1.96
CA TYR A 271 27.22 -5.32 2.88
C TYR A 271 27.74 -5.06 4.28
N TYR A 272 26.89 -5.13 5.30
CA TYR A 272 27.25 -4.86 6.68
C TYR A 272 27.05 -6.06 7.58
N SER A 273 28.01 -6.26 8.49
CA SER A 273 27.98 -7.33 9.48
C SER A 273 28.72 -6.88 10.74
N ASP A 274 28.72 -7.70 11.79
CA ASP A 274 29.52 -7.48 12.99
C ASP A 274 31.01 -7.84 12.80
N HIS A 275 31.36 -8.46 11.67
CA HIS A 275 32.75 -8.77 11.28
C HIS A 275 32.97 -8.52 9.79
N ALA A 276 34.21 -8.26 9.43
CA ALA A 276 34.62 -8.15 8.04
C ALA A 276 34.87 -9.55 7.46
N ASP A 277 34.15 -9.88 6.38
CA ASP A 277 34.36 -11.11 5.62
C ASP A 277 34.77 -10.76 4.18
N PRO A 278 36.02 -11.03 3.76
CA PRO A 278 36.48 -10.68 2.43
C PRO A 278 35.79 -11.48 1.31
N THR A 279 35.12 -12.60 1.61
CA THR A 279 34.42 -13.40 0.59
C THR A 279 33.07 -12.82 0.20
N ILE A 280 32.46 -12.05 1.12
CA ILE A 280 31.21 -11.32 0.91
C ILE A 280 31.43 -9.82 0.71
N PRO A 281 32.58 -9.29 0.87
CA PRO A 281 33.14 -8.00 1.21
C PRO A 281 32.30 -7.19 2.24
N THR A 282 31.97 -7.83 3.38
CA THR A 282 31.24 -7.16 4.46
C THR A 282 32.07 -6.11 5.18
N ILE A 283 31.39 -5.04 5.61
CA ILE A 283 31.97 -3.95 6.40
C ILE A 283 31.50 -4.11 7.85
N ASN A 284 32.48 -4.12 8.77
CA ASN A 284 32.19 -4.08 10.20
C ASN A 284 31.98 -2.62 10.64
N LEU A 285 30.77 -2.32 11.12
CA LEU A 285 30.42 -0.99 11.65
C LEU A 285 30.72 -0.83 13.14
N GLY A 286 31.32 -1.83 13.79
CA GLY A 286 31.56 -1.82 15.23
C GLY A 286 30.32 -2.04 16.10
N VAL A 287 29.22 -2.47 15.49
CA VAL A 287 27.96 -2.80 16.15
C VAL A 287 27.74 -4.29 16.09
N PRO A 288 27.47 -4.97 17.23
CA PRO A 288 27.24 -6.42 17.25
C PRO A 288 25.97 -6.78 16.48
N ASN A 289 25.95 -7.96 15.87
CA ASN A 289 24.73 -8.56 15.38
C ASN A 289 23.82 -8.95 16.55
N THR A 290 22.52 -8.87 16.33
CA THR A 290 21.49 -9.09 17.33
C THR A 290 20.41 -10.02 16.79
N GLU A 291 19.74 -10.76 17.68
CA GLU A 291 18.74 -11.77 17.29
C GLU A 291 17.36 -11.19 16.97
N ARG A 292 17.01 -10.01 17.51
CA ARG A 292 15.64 -9.48 17.46
C ARG A 292 15.48 -8.31 16.49
N GLY A 293 16.33 -7.30 16.64
CA GLY A 293 16.27 -6.07 15.87
C GLY A 293 17.68 -5.58 15.57
N HIS A 294 17.81 -4.59 14.71
CA HIS A 294 19.09 -4.15 14.17
C HIS A 294 19.33 -2.65 14.33
N CYS A 295 18.62 -2.02 15.28
CA CYS A 295 18.59 -0.58 15.45
C CYS A 295 19.98 0.06 15.48
N GLY A 296 20.91 -0.50 16.30
CA GLY A 296 22.29 0.01 16.37
C GLY A 296 22.98 0.00 15.01
N LYS A 297 22.80 -1.07 14.22
CA LYS A 297 23.40 -1.22 12.90
C LYS A 297 22.75 -0.24 11.90
N THR A 298 21.42 -0.17 11.89
CA THR A 298 20.68 0.76 11.02
C THR A 298 21.11 2.20 11.26
N PHE A 299 21.24 2.65 12.51
CA PHE A 299 21.73 4.00 12.80
C PHE A 299 23.20 4.24 12.39
N ALA A 300 24.06 3.24 12.51
CA ALA A 300 25.42 3.30 12.00
C ALA A 300 25.45 3.43 10.46
N ILE A 301 24.54 2.73 9.75
CA ILE A 301 24.34 2.86 8.30
C ILE A 301 23.88 4.28 7.93
N LEU A 302 22.90 4.84 8.64
CA LEU A 302 22.43 6.22 8.40
C LEU A 302 23.55 7.24 8.58
N GLN A 303 24.40 7.11 9.62
CA GLN A 303 25.55 7.97 9.85
C GLN A 303 26.60 7.81 8.73
N ARG A 304 26.88 6.55 8.30
CA ARG A 304 27.80 6.26 7.21
C ARG A 304 27.33 6.87 5.89
N PHE A 305 26.02 6.84 5.61
CA PHE A 305 25.43 7.44 4.41
C PHE A 305 25.69 8.95 4.31
N LEU A 306 25.78 9.68 5.43
CA LEU A 306 26.10 11.09 5.44
C LEU A 306 27.59 11.39 5.48
N SER A 307 28.45 10.36 5.65
CA SER A 307 29.90 10.51 5.70
C SER A 307 30.52 10.61 4.29
N SER A 308 31.81 10.96 4.24
CA SER A 308 32.61 10.92 2.99
C SER A 308 33.01 9.51 2.55
N ALA A 309 32.63 8.47 3.31
CA ALA A 309 33.00 7.08 3.02
C ALA A 309 32.17 6.47 1.87
N VAL A 310 31.04 7.09 1.54
CA VAL A 310 30.14 6.63 0.46
C VAL A 310 29.87 7.77 -0.52
N PRO A 311 29.46 7.47 -1.78
CA PRO A 311 29.09 8.50 -2.74
C PRO A 311 27.99 9.43 -2.21
N ASN A 312 28.05 10.71 -2.58
CA ASN A 312 27.02 11.68 -2.20
C ASN A 312 25.79 11.52 -3.09
N THR A 313 24.86 10.65 -2.71
CA THR A 313 23.65 10.33 -3.45
C THR A 313 22.39 10.88 -2.78
N LYS A 314 21.29 10.95 -3.54
CA LYS A 314 20.03 11.54 -3.11
C LYS A 314 19.19 10.57 -2.28
N TRP A 315 19.33 9.25 -2.51
CA TRP A 315 18.51 8.20 -1.92
C TRP A 315 19.35 7.15 -1.24
N LEU A 316 18.84 6.61 -0.17
CA LEU A 316 19.34 5.47 0.57
C LEU A 316 18.25 4.39 0.59
N LEU A 317 18.60 3.15 0.26
CA LEU A 317 17.77 1.97 0.47
C LEU A 317 18.46 1.07 1.50
N ILE A 318 17.73 0.67 2.53
CA ILE A 318 18.14 -0.35 3.50
C ILE A 318 17.23 -1.55 3.32
N VAL A 319 17.82 -2.74 3.16
CA VAL A 319 17.09 -4.01 3.02
C VAL A 319 17.78 -5.12 3.82
N ASP A 320 17.03 -6.16 4.13
CA ASP A 320 17.55 -7.39 4.73
C ASP A 320 18.21 -8.28 3.66
N ASP A 321 19.06 -9.23 4.07
CA ASP A 321 19.74 -10.15 3.15
C ASP A 321 18.81 -11.23 2.56
N ASP A 322 17.56 -11.30 3.04
CA ASP A 322 16.47 -12.09 2.47
C ASP A 322 15.40 -11.23 1.76
N THR A 323 15.76 -10.03 1.32
CA THR A 323 14.91 -9.19 0.47
C THR A 323 15.24 -9.40 -1.01
N LEU A 324 14.20 -9.66 -1.80
CA LEU A 324 14.25 -9.65 -3.27
C LEU A 324 13.72 -8.32 -3.76
N ILE A 325 14.44 -7.62 -4.64
CA ILE A 325 14.04 -6.30 -5.11
C ILE A 325 14.37 -6.06 -6.58
N SER A 326 13.50 -5.32 -7.28
CA SER A 326 13.77 -4.80 -8.62
C SER A 326 14.32 -3.37 -8.53
N ILE A 327 15.61 -3.21 -8.68
CA ILE A 327 16.28 -1.91 -8.67
C ILE A 327 15.78 -0.99 -9.80
N PRO A 328 15.60 -1.47 -11.05
CA PRO A 328 15.06 -0.63 -12.12
C PRO A 328 13.68 -0.06 -11.82
N ARG A 329 12.77 -0.87 -11.25
CA ARG A 329 11.42 -0.40 -10.88
C ARG A 329 11.48 0.59 -9.72
N LEU A 330 12.34 0.35 -8.73
CA LEU A 330 12.57 1.30 -7.66
C LEU A 330 13.06 2.65 -8.19
N GLN A 331 14.00 2.66 -9.14
CA GLN A 331 14.50 3.90 -9.75
C GLN A 331 13.38 4.67 -10.46
N VAL A 332 12.50 3.97 -11.19
CA VAL A 332 11.32 4.59 -11.82
C VAL A 332 10.40 5.19 -10.75
N LEU A 333 10.10 4.47 -9.68
CA LEU A 333 9.27 4.99 -8.59
C LEU A 333 9.90 6.23 -7.95
N LEU A 334 11.19 6.20 -7.64
CA LEU A 334 11.90 7.32 -6.99
C LEU A 334 11.96 8.57 -7.86
N SER A 335 11.86 8.42 -9.18
CA SER A 335 11.80 9.58 -10.08
C SER A 335 10.53 10.43 -9.90
N CYS A 336 9.51 9.88 -9.24
CA CYS A 336 8.27 10.59 -8.93
C CYS A 336 8.38 11.53 -7.72
N TYR A 337 9.33 11.25 -6.83
CA TYR A 337 9.50 11.98 -5.58
C TYR A 337 10.60 13.04 -5.66
N ASP A 338 10.40 14.14 -4.95
CA ASP A 338 11.44 15.16 -4.80
C ASP A 338 12.43 14.74 -3.69
N PRO A 339 13.71 14.48 -4.03
CA PRO A 339 14.70 14.07 -3.04
C PRO A 339 15.08 15.19 -2.05
N SER A 340 14.66 16.45 -2.27
CA SER A 340 14.81 17.55 -1.34
C SER A 340 13.74 17.56 -0.24
N GLU A 341 12.65 16.79 -0.43
CA GLU A 341 11.66 16.54 0.61
C GLU A 341 12.13 15.42 1.55
N PRO A 342 11.74 15.43 2.83
CA PRO A 342 12.06 14.37 3.77
C PRO A 342 11.14 13.16 3.54
N VAL A 343 11.50 12.29 2.59
CA VAL A 343 10.73 11.11 2.22
C VAL A 343 11.28 9.87 2.92
N CYS A 344 10.40 9.13 3.58
CA CYS A 344 10.63 7.77 4.08
C CYS A 344 9.57 6.85 3.45
N LEU A 345 9.97 5.92 2.57
CA LEU A 345 9.09 5.20 1.65
C LEU A 345 9.29 3.69 1.76
N GLY A 346 8.19 2.94 1.72
CA GLY A 346 8.14 1.48 1.71
C GLY A 346 6.75 0.97 2.07
N GLU A 347 6.63 -0.27 2.56
CA GLU A 347 5.38 -0.80 3.09
C GLU A 347 5.14 -0.26 4.51
N ARG A 348 4.04 0.49 4.69
CA ARG A 348 3.71 1.12 5.97
C ARG A 348 2.86 0.21 6.83
N TYR A 349 3.32 0.03 8.08
CA TYR A 349 2.55 -0.54 9.17
C TYR A 349 2.25 0.52 10.23
N GLY A 350 1.33 0.21 11.14
CA GLY A 350 1.00 1.02 12.29
C GLY A 350 1.17 0.26 13.60
N TYR A 351 1.51 0.96 14.68
CA TYR A 351 1.54 0.43 16.03
C TYR A 351 0.80 1.36 16.98
N GLY A 352 -0.19 0.82 17.70
CA GLY A 352 -0.94 1.57 18.70
C GLY A 352 -1.70 2.80 18.16
N LEU A 353 -2.09 2.83 16.88
CA LEU A 353 -2.65 4.01 16.20
C LEU A 353 -3.87 4.60 16.91
N SER A 354 -4.72 3.76 17.50
CA SER A 354 -5.90 4.19 18.26
C SER A 354 -5.60 4.82 19.63
N GLN A 355 -4.35 4.73 20.08
CA GLN A 355 -3.89 5.19 21.41
C GLN A 355 -2.77 6.23 21.31
N GLY A 356 -2.66 6.95 20.18
CA GLY A 356 -1.60 7.91 19.95
C GLY A 356 -0.25 7.27 19.59
N GLY A 357 -0.29 6.09 18.99
CA GLY A 357 0.87 5.39 18.46
C GLY A 357 1.46 6.03 17.20
N TYR A 358 2.13 5.27 16.38
CA TYR A 358 2.87 5.78 15.23
C TYR A 358 2.85 4.80 14.06
N SER A 359 3.15 5.35 12.87
CA SER A 359 3.38 4.57 11.65
C SER A 359 4.88 4.32 11.46
N TYR A 360 5.22 3.22 10.80
CA TYR A 360 6.59 2.89 10.43
C TYR A 360 6.65 2.16 9.09
N ILE A 361 7.82 2.15 8.46
CA ILE A 361 8.09 1.36 7.26
C ILE A 361 8.76 0.07 7.68
N THR A 362 8.25 -1.06 7.20
CA THR A 362 8.79 -2.38 7.51
C THR A 362 10.20 -2.57 6.96
N GLY A 363 11.10 -3.14 7.78
CA GLY A 363 12.51 -3.32 7.40
C GLY A 363 12.68 -4.28 6.23
N GLY A 364 12.05 -5.47 6.29
CA GLY A 364 12.29 -6.52 5.31
C GLY A 364 11.71 -6.23 3.92
N GLY A 365 10.60 -5.49 3.81
CA GLY A 365 10.09 -5.01 2.53
C GLY A 365 11.02 -4.01 1.85
N GLY A 366 11.91 -3.38 2.63
CA GLY A 366 12.84 -2.34 2.21
C GLY A 366 12.42 -0.95 2.67
N MET A 367 13.38 -0.24 3.28
CA MET A 367 13.21 1.13 3.76
C MET A 367 13.98 2.09 2.86
N VAL A 368 13.29 2.99 2.21
CA VAL A 368 13.89 4.02 1.34
C VAL A 368 13.83 5.38 2.02
N PHE A 369 14.95 6.07 2.05
CA PHE A 369 15.08 7.41 2.64
C PHE A 369 15.63 8.39 1.61
N SER A 370 15.04 9.58 1.54
CA SER A 370 15.74 10.72 0.93
C SER A 370 16.89 11.15 1.84
N ARG A 371 17.94 11.77 1.27
CA ARG A 371 19.05 12.32 2.05
C ARG A 371 18.54 13.33 3.09
N GLU A 372 17.56 14.14 2.74
CA GLU A 372 16.93 15.11 3.64
C GLU A 372 16.26 14.42 4.86
N ALA A 373 15.59 13.29 4.66
CA ALA A 373 15.02 12.51 5.76
C ALA A 373 16.11 12.04 6.73
N VAL A 374 17.22 11.48 6.21
CA VAL A 374 18.34 11.01 7.03
C VAL A 374 18.99 12.17 7.81
N VAL A 375 19.20 13.33 7.16
CA VAL A 375 19.73 14.53 7.81
C VAL A 375 18.84 14.97 8.97
N ARG A 376 17.53 15.03 8.78
CA ARG A 376 16.59 15.42 9.85
C ARG A 376 16.56 14.40 10.98
N LEU A 377 16.52 13.11 10.66
CA LEU A 377 16.55 12.04 11.67
C LEU A 377 17.79 12.15 12.58
N LEU A 378 18.98 12.24 12.00
CA LEU A 378 20.21 12.28 12.79
C LEU A 378 20.38 13.59 13.54
N ASN A 379 19.97 14.73 12.97
CA ASN A 379 20.04 16.04 13.63
C ASN A 379 19.04 16.19 14.79
N SER A 380 17.96 15.40 14.81
CA SER A 380 16.97 15.43 15.89
C SER A 380 17.47 14.84 17.20
N GLY A 381 18.60 14.14 17.18
CA GLY A 381 19.09 13.35 18.32
C GLY A 381 18.35 12.02 18.50
N CYS A 382 17.56 11.59 17.50
CA CYS A 382 16.95 10.28 17.46
C CYS A 382 18.06 9.21 17.55
N LYS A 383 17.85 8.21 18.39
CA LYS A 383 18.80 7.11 18.65
C LYS A 383 18.08 5.86 19.13
N CYS A 384 18.72 4.71 18.95
CA CYS A 384 18.28 3.47 19.53
C CYS A 384 18.34 3.51 21.07
N TYR A 385 17.31 2.96 21.72
CA TYR A 385 17.35 2.69 23.15
C TYR A 385 18.14 1.41 23.48
N SER A 386 18.28 0.50 22.50
CA SER A 386 19.11 -0.70 22.55
C SER A 386 19.55 -1.08 21.13
N ASN A 387 20.71 -1.75 20.97
CA ASN A 387 21.18 -2.22 19.68
C ASN A 387 20.26 -3.27 19.04
N ASP A 388 19.54 -4.04 19.87
CA ASP A 388 18.60 -5.09 19.48
C ASP A 388 17.14 -4.62 19.39
N ALA A 389 16.88 -3.32 19.48
CA ALA A 389 15.55 -2.77 19.27
C ALA A 389 15.09 -3.00 17.80
N PRO A 390 13.77 -3.16 17.55
CA PRO A 390 13.23 -3.14 16.19
C PRO A 390 13.54 -1.79 15.54
N ASP A 391 14.39 -1.78 14.56
CA ASP A 391 14.89 -0.56 13.91
C ASP A 391 13.82 0.21 13.16
N ASP A 392 12.96 -0.48 12.42
CA ASP A 392 11.82 0.05 11.72
C ASP A 392 10.84 0.77 12.67
N MET A 393 10.51 0.16 13.80
CA MET A 393 9.65 0.77 14.82
C MET A 393 10.31 1.97 15.49
N VAL A 394 11.62 1.89 15.81
CA VAL A 394 12.37 3.03 16.39
C VAL A 394 12.42 4.21 15.41
N LEU A 395 12.67 3.92 14.13
CA LEU A 395 12.64 4.95 13.09
C LEU A 395 11.24 5.58 12.96
N GLY A 396 10.17 4.76 13.01
CA GLY A 396 8.80 5.23 13.01
C GLY A 396 8.49 6.18 14.18
N MET A 397 8.90 5.82 15.41
CA MET A 397 8.77 6.71 16.58
C MET A 397 9.47 8.04 16.37
N CYS A 398 10.69 8.02 15.82
CA CYS A 398 11.47 9.22 15.59
C CYS A 398 10.85 10.11 14.51
N LEU A 399 10.38 9.51 13.40
CA LEU A 399 9.70 10.23 12.34
C LEU A 399 8.42 10.90 12.86
N ASN A 400 7.62 10.16 13.63
CA ASN A 400 6.41 10.68 14.27
C ASN A 400 6.73 11.86 15.21
N ALA A 401 7.76 11.74 16.06
CA ALA A 401 8.20 12.82 16.95
C ALA A 401 8.66 14.08 16.20
N LEU A 402 9.14 13.92 14.97
CA LEU A 402 9.55 15.02 14.07
C LEU A 402 8.38 15.57 13.24
N GLY A 403 7.19 14.98 13.31
CA GLY A 403 6.08 15.31 12.44
C GLY A 403 6.35 14.96 10.97
N LEU A 404 7.23 14.00 10.71
CA LEU A 404 7.55 13.51 9.36
C LEU A 404 6.72 12.25 9.06
N PRO A 405 5.74 12.33 8.16
CA PRO A 405 4.92 11.16 7.82
C PRO A 405 5.73 10.14 7.03
N VAL A 406 5.46 8.85 7.27
CA VAL A 406 5.95 7.78 6.41
C VAL A 406 5.08 7.68 5.16
N THR A 407 5.69 7.39 4.02
CA THR A 407 5.00 7.23 2.73
C THR A 407 4.82 5.76 2.41
N HIS A 408 3.57 5.34 2.27
CA HIS A 408 3.24 3.97 1.87
C HIS A 408 3.36 3.78 0.36
N SER A 409 3.95 2.66 -0.04
CA SER A 409 3.83 2.17 -1.41
C SER A 409 3.39 0.71 -1.40
N PRO A 410 2.25 0.39 -2.05
CA PRO A 410 1.74 -0.99 -2.13
C PRO A 410 2.60 -1.90 -3.00
N LEU A 411 3.70 -1.40 -3.56
CA LEU A 411 4.64 -2.16 -4.40
C LEU A 411 5.77 -2.80 -3.59
N PHE A 412 5.93 -2.43 -2.31
CA PHE A 412 6.84 -3.07 -1.38
C PHE A 412 6.09 -4.11 -0.55
N HIS A 413 6.68 -5.28 -0.35
CA HIS A 413 6.03 -6.41 0.30
C HIS A 413 6.91 -7.01 1.39
N GLN A 414 6.45 -6.93 2.64
CA GLN A 414 7.14 -7.49 3.83
C GLN A 414 7.10 -9.02 3.88
N ALA A 415 6.27 -9.64 3.06
CA ALA A 415 6.07 -11.08 3.05
C ALA A 415 6.30 -11.66 1.64
N ARG A 416 6.07 -12.97 1.48
CA ARG A 416 6.24 -13.69 0.21
C ARG A 416 5.06 -13.40 -0.73
N PRO A 417 5.21 -13.61 -2.05
CA PRO A 417 4.07 -13.47 -2.97
C PRO A 417 2.83 -14.28 -2.57
N GLU A 418 3.04 -15.46 -1.98
CA GLU A 418 1.97 -16.36 -1.54
C GLU A 418 1.20 -15.84 -0.32
N ASP A 419 1.76 -14.88 0.42
CA ASP A 419 1.11 -14.25 1.57
C ASP A 419 0.15 -13.11 1.17
N TYR A 420 0.02 -12.78 -0.13
CA TYR A 420 -0.89 -11.76 -0.66
C TYR A 420 -1.92 -12.38 -1.61
N ALA A 421 -3.13 -11.83 -1.65
CA ALA A 421 -4.17 -12.27 -2.58
C ALA A 421 -3.67 -12.21 -4.03
N ARG A 422 -3.96 -13.25 -4.82
CA ARG A 422 -3.54 -13.33 -6.24
C ARG A 422 -4.06 -12.17 -7.07
N ASP A 423 -5.33 -11.84 -6.89
CA ASP A 423 -5.97 -10.76 -7.64
C ASP A 423 -5.36 -9.39 -7.29
N PHE A 424 -4.90 -9.21 -6.05
CA PHE A 424 -4.17 -8.01 -5.64
C PHE A 424 -2.81 -7.91 -6.36
N LEU A 425 -2.03 -8.99 -6.40
CA LEU A 425 -0.74 -8.97 -7.10
C LEU A 425 -0.90 -8.93 -8.63
N ALA A 426 -2.00 -9.42 -9.19
CA ALA A 426 -2.18 -9.55 -10.64
C ALA A 426 -2.19 -8.20 -11.38
N HIS A 427 -2.57 -7.11 -10.72
CA HIS A 427 -2.58 -5.77 -11.32
C HIS A 427 -1.44 -4.86 -10.81
N GLN A 428 -0.47 -5.44 -10.10
CA GLN A 428 0.70 -4.72 -9.62
C GLN A 428 1.96 -5.04 -10.42
N VAL A 429 2.91 -4.12 -10.36
CA VAL A 429 4.30 -4.32 -10.79
C VAL A 429 5.17 -4.23 -9.53
N PRO A 430 5.31 -5.32 -8.76
CA PRO A 430 5.97 -5.31 -7.46
C PRO A 430 7.41 -4.81 -7.54
N ILE A 431 7.86 -4.12 -6.49
CA ILE A 431 9.25 -3.69 -6.34
C ILE A 431 10.03 -4.66 -5.48
N SER A 432 9.44 -5.16 -4.36
CA SER A 432 10.13 -6.07 -3.47
C SER A 432 9.23 -7.15 -2.89
N PHE A 433 9.86 -8.24 -2.44
CA PHE A 433 9.30 -9.26 -1.57
C PHE A 433 10.35 -9.67 -0.53
N HIS A 434 9.88 -10.07 0.65
CA HIS A 434 10.74 -10.48 1.76
C HIS A 434 10.39 -11.89 2.23
N LYS A 435 11.39 -12.55 2.83
CA LYS A 435 11.39 -13.91 3.33
C LYS A 435 11.47 -14.97 2.23
N HIS A 436 12.36 -15.97 2.48
CA HIS A 436 12.60 -17.04 1.53
C HIS A 436 12.09 -18.41 2.03
N TRP A 437 11.29 -18.42 3.10
CA TRP A 437 10.83 -19.67 3.69
C TRP A 437 9.88 -20.42 2.74
N ASN A 438 10.23 -21.70 2.50
CA ASN A 438 9.46 -22.61 1.66
C ASN A 438 9.26 -22.13 0.21
N ILE A 439 10.13 -21.25 -0.31
CA ILE A 439 10.11 -20.78 -1.69
C ILE A 439 11.51 -20.91 -2.33
N ASP A 440 11.55 -20.96 -3.66
CA ASP A 440 12.77 -20.73 -4.43
C ASP A 440 12.91 -19.23 -4.72
N PRO A 441 13.83 -18.52 -4.04
CA PRO A 441 13.97 -17.07 -4.19
C PRO A 441 14.39 -16.65 -5.61
N ILE A 442 15.12 -17.49 -6.34
CA ILE A 442 15.53 -17.21 -7.72
C ILE A 442 14.32 -17.34 -8.65
N ALA A 443 13.46 -18.34 -8.45
CA ALA A 443 12.23 -18.50 -9.20
C ALA A 443 11.27 -17.32 -8.94
N VAL A 444 11.11 -16.89 -7.68
CA VAL A 444 10.31 -15.72 -7.30
C VAL A 444 10.85 -14.45 -7.97
N PHE A 445 12.16 -14.20 -7.88
CA PHE A 445 12.77 -13.05 -8.55
C PHE A 445 12.52 -13.05 -10.06
N ASN A 446 12.76 -14.17 -10.72
CA ASN A 446 12.56 -14.28 -12.18
C ASN A 446 11.09 -14.11 -12.60
N LYS A 447 10.15 -14.58 -11.77
CA LYS A 447 8.71 -14.47 -12.06
C LYS A 447 8.15 -13.07 -11.82
N TRP A 448 8.56 -12.41 -10.74
CA TRP A 448 7.88 -11.21 -10.25
C TRP A 448 8.68 -9.91 -10.40
N LEU A 449 10.02 -9.98 -10.34
CA LEU A 449 10.87 -8.79 -10.16
C LEU A 449 11.86 -8.55 -11.30
N LYS A 450 12.11 -9.57 -12.13
CA LYS A 450 13.03 -9.44 -13.25
C LYS A 450 12.36 -8.67 -14.39
N ASP A 451 12.95 -7.55 -14.79
CA ASP A 451 12.54 -6.83 -15.98
C ASP A 451 13.30 -7.34 -17.20
N ASP A 452 12.58 -7.81 -18.18
CA ASP A 452 13.12 -8.01 -19.53
C ASP A 452 13.17 -6.64 -20.25
N LEU A 453 14.06 -5.75 -19.79
CA LEU A 453 14.25 -4.40 -20.35
C LEU A 453 14.71 -4.42 -21.84
N ARG A 454 14.77 -5.59 -22.48
CA ARG A 454 15.13 -5.78 -23.90
C ARG A 454 13.95 -6.14 -24.80
N ALA A 455 12.75 -6.33 -24.26
CA ALA A 455 11.55 -6.51 -25.07
C ALA A 455 11.02 -5.15 -25.50
N ASN A 456 11.02 -4.87 -26.81
CA ASN A 456 10.36 -3.70 -27.36
C ASN A 456 8.91 -3.63 -26.86
N PRO A 457 8.34 -2.44 -26.62
CA PRO A 457 6.96 -2.30 -26.14
C PRO A 457 5.89 -2.95 -27.05
N SER A 458 6.26 -3.35 -28.28
CA SER A 458 5.39 -4.01 -29.24
C SER A 458 5.23 -5.54 -29.04
N ASP A 459 6.08 -6.20 -28.26
CA ASP A 459 6.06 -7.67 -28.14
C ASP A 459 5.37 -8.20 -26.86
N GLY A 460 5.00 -7.33 -25.92
CA GLY A 460 4.39 -7.69 -24.64
C GLY A 460 2.91 -8.09 -24.70
N LEU A 461 2.21 -7.79 -25.80
CA LEU A 461 0.75 -8.02 -25.89
C LEU A 461 0.35 -9.40 -26.41
N ASN A 462 1.28 -10.28 -26.78
CA ASN A 462 0.94 -11.58 -27.44
C ASN A 462 1.38 -12.85 -26.69
N LYS A 463 1.84 -12.78 -25.43
CA LYS A 463 2.31 -13.99 -24.71
C LYS A 463 1.45 -14.45 -23.53
N SER A 464 0.24 -13.94 -23.37
CA SER A 464 -0.67 -14.35 -22.28
C SER A 464 -1.74 -15.38 -22.67
N THR A 465 -1.56 -16.15 -23.72
CA THR A 465 -2.48 -17.26 -24.05
C THR A 465 -1.69 -18.45 -24.58
N LYS A 466 -1.16 -19.27 -23.68
CA LYS A 466 -0.95 -20.72 -23.83
C LYS A 466 -0.20 -21.25 -22.61
N THR A 467 -0.93 -21.74 -21.64
CA THR A 467 -0.52 -22.91 -20.85
C THR A 467 -1.75 -23.78 -20.65
N GLU A 468 -1.83 -24.79 -21.50
CA GLU A 468 -2.68 -25.93 -21.30
C GLU A 468 -2.05 -26.84 -20.24
N LEU A 469 -2.94 -27.41 -19.39
CA LEU A 469 -2.80 -28.59 -18.51
C LEU A 469 -1.94 -28.43 -17.26
#